data_8b826d13cdde3d5c29576f02cc1c0148
#
_entry.id   8b826d13cdde3d5c29576f02cc1c0148
#
_cell.length_a   1.000
_cell.length_b   1.000
_cell.length_c   1.000
_cell.angle_alpha   90.00
_cell.angle_beta   90.00
_cell.angle_gamma   90.00
#
_symmetry.space_group_name_H-M   'P 1'
#
loop_
_entity.id
_entity.type
_entity.pdbx_description
1 polymer ?
#
loop_
_entity_poly.entity_id
_entity_poly.type
_entity_poly.pdbx_seq_one_letter_code
_entity_poly.pdbx_strand_id
1 'polypeptide(L)'
;MTIDSGNLVEISALVIYLVLLLVIGLGSVTKSRTAIDYTLAGRNIPWYIVLATTAATMVGGGLSIGVVTRVYQTGVGAALVACGSYLSLVVSGLFLAPKLRDLEMTTVGDYFEYRFGLLARSLAAPICVVFLLGAIAAQMVAVGLITNVVLGIDYRTAVLIGAVVTVFYSTVGGLRAVIRTDILQFGILVGGFTAAALLLVGNRGPADLTATMGDVLNDQWSLTRIVTLGCVYFLGEMLVPPFAQRCFMAKNGPSAKWGVAGAGLLLLLFMPLTTSILGTACQGSSEIEHAVEVAGEAQVAFPTLMRNVFHPVFSGIMVAALIAAVMSSADSCLSSLATISMEDLYRRHLRKDASDRQLLRVAQGTTLLAGIGCAVAALYFRNIIDWIEFIYSVWGPTMVLPFFVGILWYKPSRVYASVLAMFGGFSATLFWNFGAASVATLFDPEVSQTVADIPPALVGFLVCFVVFLVAWPLTQNWRQSRLVTPRPR
;
A
#
# COMPACT_ATOMS: atom_id res chain seq x y z
N MET A 1 11.47 25.95 22.00
CA MET A 1 10.98 24.57 22.17
C MET A 1 11.22 24.19 23.64
N THR A 2 10.23 24.36 24.48
CA THR A 2 10.28 23.85 25.87
C THR A 2 9.94 22.35 25.78
N ILE A 3 10.94 21.49 26.00
CA ILE A 3 10.75 20.05 26.08
C ILE A 3 10.01 19.81 27.40
N ASP A 4 8.70 19.55 27.34
CA ASP A 4 7.91 19.16 28.49
C ASP A 4 8.21 17.69 28.83
N SER A 5 8.05 17.30 30.09
CA SER A 5 8.33 15.94 30.57
C SER A 5 7.50 14.86 29.81
N GLY A 6 6.31 15.21 29.31
CA GLY A 6 5.51 14.35 28.44
C GLY A 6 6.18 14.04 27.11
N ASN A 7 6.71 15.05 26.44
CA ASN A 7 7.43 14.90 25.18
C ASN A 7 8.69 14.01 25.29
N LEU A 8 9.37 14.01 26.45
CA LEU A 8 10.53 13.14 26.69
C LEU A 8 10.17 11.65 26.69
N VAL A 9 9.02 11.30 27.25
CA VAL A 9 8.54 9.89 27.29
C VAL A 9 8.22 9.41 25.86
N GLU A 10 7.51 10.21 25.09
CA GLU A 10 7.13 9.91 23.71
C GLU A 10 8.37 9.81 22.81
N ILE A 11 9.32 10.75 22.93
CA ILE A 11 10.60 10.70 22.21
C ILE A 11 11.39 9.44 22.59
N SER A 12 11.44 9.10 23.88
CA SER A 12 12.15 7.91 24.34
C SER A 12 11.55 6.64 23.76
N ALA A 13 10.23 6.51 23.74
CA ALA A 13 9.53 5.37 23.13
C ALA A 13 9.85 5.25 21.62
N LEU A 14 9.82 6.35 20.89
CA LEU A 14 10.20 6.38 19.48
C LEU A 14 11.66 6.00 19.26
N VAL A 15 12.58 6.57 20.05
CA VAL A 15 14.03 6.25 19.92
C VAL A 15 14.28 4.78 20.20
N ILE A 16 13.68 4.21 21.26
CA ILE A 16 13.78 2.77 21.57
C ILE A 16 13.26 1.94 20.39
N TYR A 17 12.10 2.30 19.84
CA TYR A 17 11.53 1.63 18.67
C TYR A 17 12.49 1.69 17.46
N LEU A 18 12.99 2.87 17.09
CA LEU A 18 13.90 3.03 15.96
C LEU A 18 15.23 2.27 16.16
N VAL A 19 15.78 2.26 17.38
CA VAL A 19 16.96 1.47 17.72
C VAL A 19 16.70 -0.02 17.58
N LEU A 20 15.55 -0.51 18.04
CA LEU A 20 15.15 -1.92 17.86
C LEU A 20 15.05 -2.29 16.38
N LEU A 21 14.46 -1.45 15.54
CA LEU A 21 14.39 -1.66 14.09
C LEU A 21 15.79 -1.75 13.47
N LEU A 22 16.69 -0.83 13.83
CA LEU A 22 18.07 -0.84 13.31
C LEU A 22 18.81 -2.12 13.74
N VAL A 23 18.69 -2.53 15.00
CA VAL A 23 19.33 -3.76 15.51
C VAL A 23 18.77 -5.01 14.77
N ILE A 24 17.46 -5.12 14.61
CA ILE A 24 16.83 -6.24 13.89
C ILE A 24 17.23 -6.22 12.41
N GLY A 25 17.19 -5.05 11.77
CA GLY A 25 17.57 -4.87 10.38
C GLY A 25 19.02 -5.25 10.12
N LEU A 26 19.96 -4.70 10.90
CA LEU A 26 21.38 -5.01 10.80
C LEU A 26 21.71 -6.46 11.10
N GLY A 27 21.01 -7.11 12.05
CA GLY A 27 21.15 -8.52 12.34
C GLY A 27 20.76 -9.46 11.18
N SER A 28 20.18 -8.91 10.10
CA SER A 28 19.78 -9.66 8.90
C SER A 28 20.80 -9.60 7.77
N VAL A 29 21.75 -8.67 7.81
CA VAL A 29 22.75 -8.36 6.74
C VAL A 29 23.57 -9.57 6.34
N THR A 30 24.05 -10.32 7.32
CA THR A 30 24.95 -11.47 7.09
C THR A 30 24.28 -12.65 6.36
N LYS A 31 22.94 -12.65 6.27
CA LYS A 31 22.13 -13.73 5.69
C LYS A 31 21.65 -13.47 4.25
N SER A 32 21.81 -12.25 3.74
CA SER A 32 21.37 -11.86 2.39
C SER A 32 22.55 -11.87 1.41
N ARG A 33 23.05 -13.06 1.05
CA ARG A 33 24.25 -13.22 0.21
C ARG A 33 23.97 -13.33 -1.27
N THR A 34 22.79 -13.83 -1.66
CA THR A 34 22.37 -14.00 -3.06
C THR A 34 21.25 -13.01 -3.40
N ALA A 35 21.04 -12.79 -4.73
CA ALA A 35 19.92 -11.97 -5.20
C ALA A 35 18.57 -12.54 -4.74
N ILE A 36 18.38 -13.87 -4.73
CA ILE A 36 17.16 -14.54 -4.26
C ILE A 36 16.97 -14.36 -2.75
N ASP A 37 18.04 -14.42 -1.97
CA ASP A 37 17.95 -14.15 -0.52
C ASP A 37 17.53 -12.73 -0.24
N TYR A 38 18.07 -11.78 -0.99
CA TYR A 38 17.77 -10.35 -0.84
C TYR A 38 16.33 -10.01 -1.25
N THR A 39 15.82 -10.62 -2.33
CA THR A 39 14.52 -10.28 -2.92
C THR A 39 13.36 -11.15 -2.45
N LEU A 40 13.59 -12.42 -2.12
CA LEU A 40 12.57 -13.41 -1.76
C LEU A 40 12.84 -14.17 -0.46
N ALA A 41 13.84 -13.73 0.32
CA ALA A 41 14.20 -14.35 1.60
C ALA A 41 14.40 -15.88 1.53
N GLY A 42 14.84 -16.39 0.35
CA GLY A 42 15.09 -17.82 0.11
C GLY A 42 13.84 -18.65 -0.18
N ARG A 43 12.67 -18.05 -0.40
CA ARG A 43 11.38 -18.73 -0.74
C ARG A 43 10.94 -19.80 0.27
N ASN A 44 11.21 -19.62 1.55
CA ASN A 44 10.87 -20.62 2.57
C ASN A 44 10.14 -20.00 3.78
N ILE A 45 9.24 -19.08 3.53
CA ILE A 45 8.52 -18.34 4.57
C ILE A 45 7.20 -19.07 4.91
N PRO A 46 6.96 -19.45 6.19
CA PRO A 46 5.73 -20.12 6.60
C PRO A 46 4.55 -19.17 6.62
N TRP A 47 3.33 -19.72 6.55
CA TRP A 47 2.09 -18.97 6.38
C TRP A 47 1.84 -17.89 7.44
N TYR A 48 2.17 -18.15 8.71
CA TYR A 48 1.95 -17.19 9.81
C TYR A 48 2.90 -15.98 9.73
N ILE A 49 4.12 -16.16 9.21
CA ILE A 49 5.03 -15.03 8.92
C ILE A 49 4.55 -14.28 7.68
N VAL A 50 4.09 -14.98 6.63
CA VAL A 50 3.48 -14.34 5.46
C VAL A 50 2.27 -13.51 5.90
N LEU A 51 1.42 -14.01 6.80
CA LEU A 51 0.30 -13.29 7.38
C LEU A 51 0.76 -12.00 8.08
N ALA A 52 1.69 -12.11 9.01
CA ALA A 52 2.16 -10.97 9.80
C ALA A 52 2.77 -9.87 8.92
N THR A 53 3.67 -10.24 7.98
CA THR A 53 4.31 -9.26 7.08
C THR A 53 3.31 -8.69 6.06
N THR A 54 2.33 -9.46 5.57
CA THR A 54 1.27 -8.95 4.69
C THR A 54 0.38 -7.97 5.41
N ALA A 55 -0.04 -8.29 6.64
CA ALA A 55 -0.88 -7.41 7.45
C ALA A 55 -0.14 -6.11 7.84
N ALA A 56 1.13 -6.20 8.26
CA ALA A 56 1.95 -5.04 8.56
C ALA A 56 2.10 -4.11 7.32
N THR A 57 2.39 -4.71 6.16
CA THR A 57 2.54 -3.96 4.89
C THR A 57 1.26 -3.27 4.45
N MET A 58 0.09 -3.90 4.69
CA MET A 58 -1.21 -3.36 4.30
C MET A 58 -1.59 -2.12 5.09
N VAL A 59 -1.31 -2.10 6.39
CA VAL A 59 -1.71 -0.99 7.27
C VAL A 59 -0.63 0.10 7.24
N GLY A 60 -0.52 0.81 6.12
CA GLY A 60 0.31 2.01 6.01
C GLY A 60 -0.43 3.28 6.44
N GLY A 61 0.16 4.45 6.15
CA GLY A 61 -0.40 5.75 6.50
C GLY A 61 -1.82 5.97 5.96
N GLY A 62 -2.11 5.46 4.75
CA GLY A 62 -3.44 5.58 4.14
C GLY A 62 -4.53 4.81 4.87
N LEU A 63 -4.28 3.53 5.19
CA LEU A 63 -5.26 2.66 5.84
C LEU A 63 -5.24 2.75 7.37
N SER A 64 -4.37 3.56 7.95
CA SER A 64 -4.38 3.93 9.37
C SER A 64 -4.83 5.39 9.54
N ILE A 65 -3.91 6.35 9.41
CA ILE A 65 -4.19 7.78 9.61
C ILE A 65 -5.23 8.28 8.60
N GLY A 66 -5.10 7.91 7.33
CA GLY A 66 -6.00 8.35 6.27
C GLY A 66 -7.45 7.94 6.52
N VAL A 67 -7.70 6.67 6.89
CA VAL A 67 -9.06 6.20 7.20
C VAL A 67 -9.61 6.84 8.47
N VAL A 68 -8.82 6.94 9.55
CA VAL A 68 -9.23 7.62 10.80
C VAL A 68 -9.58 9.07 10.52
N THR A 69 -8.78 9.77 9.72
CA THR A 69 -9.04 11.16 9.29
C THR A 69 -10.35 11.27 8.51
N ARG A 70 -10.60 10.37 7.57
CA ARG A 70 -11.86 10.38 6.81
C ARG A 70 -13.08 10.04 7.68
N VAL A 71 -12.95 9.13 8.64
CA VAL A 71 -14.02 8.87 9.63
C VAL A 71 -14.28 10.12 10.47
N TYR A 72 -13.25 10.82 10.92
CA TYR A 72 -13.38 12.10 11.64
C TYR A 72 -14.16 13.13 10.81
N GLN A 73 -13.84 13.28 9.52
CA GLN A 73 -14.44 14.30 8.65
C GLN A 73 -15.86 13.94 8.16
N THR A 74 -16.11 12.67 7.86
CA THR A 74 -17.28 12.25 7.06
C THR A 74 -18.11 11.13 7.68
N GLY A 75 -17.63 10.55 8.79
CA GLY A 75 -18.31 9.44 9.48
C GLY A 75 -17.81 8.06 9.06
N VAL A 76 -18.40 7.05 9.70
CA VAL A 76 -17.93 5.63 9.64
C VAL A 76 -18.04 4.98 8.28
N GLY A 77 -18.81 5.54 7.33
CA GLY A 77 -18.85 5.05 5.94
C GLY A 77 -17.47 4.98 5.28
N ALA A 78 -16.54 5.85 5.68
CA ALA A 78 -15.15 5.82 5.22
C ALA A 78 -14.41 4.52 5.58
N ALA A 79 -14.64 3.98 6.77
CA ALA A 79 -14.06 2.72 7.20
C ALA A 79 -14.60 1.52 6.39
N LEU A 80 -15.87 1.57 5.97
CA LEU A 80 -16.46 0.54 5.10
C LEU A 80 -15.87 0.57 3.68
N VAL A 81 -15.54 1.74 3.15
CA VAL A 81 -14.82 1.85 1.87
C VAL A 81 -13.46 1.12 1.96
N ALA A 82 -12.72 1.30 3.06
CA ALA A 82 -11.44 0.62 3.27
C ALA A 82 -11.54 -0.91 3.33
N CYS A 83 -12.72 -1.47 3.64
CA CYS A 83 -12.95 -2.92 3.56
C CYS A 83 -12.65 -3.50 2.17
N GLY A 84 -12.79 -2.71 1.11
CA GLY A 84 -12.41 -3.10 -0.25
C GLY A 84 -10.97 -3.58 -0.33
N SER A 85 -10.03 -2.84 0.26
CA SER A 85 -8.62 -3.20 0.31
C SER A 85 -8.38 -4.54 1.03
N TYR A 86 -9.00 -4.77 2.19
CA TYR A 86 -8.83 -6.01 2.94
C TYR A 86 -9.47 -7.20 2.22
N LEU A 87 -10.62 -6.99 1.59
CA LEU A 87 -11.30 -7.99 0.77
C LEU A 87 -10.45 -8.39 -0.45
N SER A 88 -9.68 -7.44 -1.02
CA SER A 88 -8.75 -7.73 -2.12
C SER A 88 -7.68 -8.75 -1.71
N LEU A 89 -7.14 -8.67 -0.48
CA LEU A 89 -6.21 -9.65 0.07
C LEU A 89 -6.88 -11.01 0.28
N VAL A 90 -8.13 -11.04 0.78
CA VAL A 90 -8.86 -12.30 0.96
C VAL A 90 -9.02 -13.00 -0.40
N VAL A 91 -9.52 -12.28 -1.40
CA VAL A 91 -9.74 -12.84 -2.75
C VAL A 91 -8.42 -13.23 -3.41
N SER A 92 -7.41 -12.35 -3.37
CA SER A 92 -6.08 -12.64 -3.91
C SER A 92 -5.44 -13.86 -3.23
N GLY A 93 -5.54 -13.95 -1.91
CA GLY A 93 -4.99 -15.06 -1.13
C GLY A 93 -5.67 -16.39 -1.46
N LEU A 94 -7.00 -16.42 -1.53
CA LEU A 94 -7.74 -17.65 -1.79
C LEU A 94 -7.55 -18.18 -3.22
N PHE A 95 -7.56 -17.29 -4.22
CA PHE A 95 -7.66 -17.70 -5.63
C PHE A 95 -6.37 -17.51 -6.42
N LEU A 96 -5.55 -16.51 -6.11
CA LEU A 96 -4.41 -16.11 -6.91
C LEU A 96 -3.06 -16.51 -6.29
N ALA A 97 -2.88 -16.30 -4.98
CA ALA A 97 -1.61 -16.50 -4.30
C ALA A 97 -1.01 -17.93 -4.44
N PRO A 98 -1.78 -19.03 -4.28
CA PRO A 98 -1.22 -20.37 -4.48
C PRO A 98 -0.73 -20.58 -5.90
N LYS A 99 -1.48 -20.13 -6.91
CA LYS A 99 -1.11 -20.26 -8.32
C LYS A 99 0.13 -19.44 -8.67
N LEU A 100 0.24 -18.21 -8.12
CA LEU A 100 1.42 -17.37 -8.28
C LEU A 100 2.66 -18.02 -7.64
N ARG A 101 2.50 -18.62 -6.46
CA ARG A 101 3.61 -19.30 -5.78
C ARG A 101 4.13 -20.50 -6.59
N ASP A 102 3.23 -21.29 -7.17
CA ASP A 102 3.56 -22.47 -7.95
C ASP A 102 4.29 -22.14 -9.28
N LEU A 103 4.13 -20.91 -9.78
CA LEU A 103 4.86 -20.43 -10.96
C LEU A 103 6.34 -20.08 -10.69
N GLU A 104 6.79 -20.07 -9.43
CA GLU A 104 8.18 -19.82 -9.00
C GLU A 104 8.80 -18.51 -9.53
N MET A 105 7.98 -17.50 -9.75
CA MET A 105 8.40 -16.20 -10.29
C MET A 105 8.99 -15.29 -9.21
N THR A 106 9.65 -14.22 -9.64
CA THR A 106 10.30 -13.25 -8.74
C THR A 106 9.56 -11.93 -8.71
N THR A 107 8.97 -11.51 -9.82
CA THR A 107 8.30 -10.24 -9.98
C THR A 107 6.93 -10.40 -10.63
N VAL A 108 6.12 -9.34 -10.51
CA VAL A 108 4.90 -9.19 -11.29
C VAL A 108 5.22 -9.15 -12.79
N GLY A 109 6.34 -8.52 -13.17
CA GLY A 109 6.82 -8.47 -14.56
C GLY A 109 7.13 -9.85 -15.13
N ASP A 110 7.73 -10.76 -14.34
CA ASP A 110 7.95 -12.16 -14.75
C ASP A 110 6.64 -12.87 -15.09
N TYR A 111 5.59 -12.64 -14.28
CA TYR A 111 4.26 -13.18 -14.54
C TYR A 111 3.66 -12.66 -15.85
N PHE A 112 3.73 -11.35 -16.08
CA PHE A 112 3.22 -10.74 -17.31
C PHE A 112 3.99 -11.22 -18.54
N GLU A 113 5.33 -11.37 -18.47
CA GLU A 113 6.12 -11.93 -19.55
C GLU A 113 5.74 -13.38 -19.85
N TYR A 114 5.59 -14.20 -18.82
CA TYR A 114 5.23 -15.60 -18.96
C TYR A 114 3.86 -15.80 -19.62
N ARG A 115 2.88 -14.95 -19.28
CA ARG A 115 1.51 -15.07 -19.80
C ARG A 115 1.28 -14.32 -21.10
N PHE A 116 1.89 -13.16 -21.28
CA PHE A 116 1.56 -12.20 -22.33
C PHE A 116 2.77 -11.72 -23.13
N GLY A 117 3.96 -12.23 -22.84
CA GLY A 117 5.18 -11.92 -23.56
C GLY A 117 5.90 -10.65 -23.08
N LEU A 118 7.06 -10.39 -23.69
CA LEU A 118 7.98 -9.32 -23.27
C LEU A 118 7.34 -7.92 -23.28
N LEU A 119 6.45 -7.64 -24.24
CA LEU A 119 5.78 -6.34 -24.32
C LEU A 119 4.92 -6.06 -23.06
N ALA A 120 4.21 -7.09 -22.58
CA ALA A 120 3.42 -6.95 -21.34
C ALA A 120 4.31 -6.67 -20.12
N ARG A 121 5.48 -7.31 -20.01
CA ARG A 121 6.47 -6.99 -18.97
C ARG A 121 6.98 -5.55 -19.08
N SER A 122 7.28 -5.12 -20.30
CA SER A 122 7.76 -3.75 -20.56
C SER A 122 6.74 -2.66 -20.23
N LEU A 123 5.44 -2.99 -20.28
CA LEU A 123 4.35 -2.12 -19.81
C LEU A 123 4.14 -2.22 -18.29
N ALA A 124 4.18 -3.44 -17.75
CA ALA A 124 3.92 -3.68 -16.33
C ALA A 124 5.00 -3.09 -15.42
N ALA A 125 6.28 -3.19 -15.78
CA ALA A 125 7.37 -2.75 -14.92
C ALA A 125 7.35 -1.22 -14.63
N PRO A 126 7.19 -0.31 -15.61
CA PRO A 126 7.06 1.11 -15.33
C PRO A 126 5.84 1.45 -14.46
N ILE A 127 4.70 0.77 -14.69
CA ILE A 127 3.48 0.97 -13.89
C ILE A 127 3.72 0.57 -12.43
N CYS A 128 4.38 -0.58 -12.21
CA CYS A 128 4.81 -0.99 -10.88
C CYS A 128 5.74 0.04 -10.23
N VAL A 129 6.69 0.62 -10.99
CA VAL A 129 7.61 1.65 -10.48
C VAL A 129 6.85 2.90 -10.04
N VAL A 130 5.94 3.41 -10.89
CA VAL A 130 5.12 4.60 -10.56
C VAL A 130 4.28 4.33 -9.30
N PHE A 131 3.61 3.18 -9.25
CA PHE A 131 2.85 2.78 -8.06
C PHE A 131 3.70 2.78 -6.79
N LEU A 132 4.86 2.14 -6.83
CA LEU A 132 5.74 2.01 -5.67
C LEU A 132 6.34 3.33 -5.23
N LEU A 133 6.75 4.20 -6.15
CA LEU A 133 7.26 5.54 -5.81
C LEU A 133 6.19 6.38 -5.14
N GLY A 134 4.95 6.38 -5.65
CA GLY A 134 3.83 7.09 -5.02
C GLY A 134 3.51 6.54 -3.63
N ALA A 135 3.49 5.19 -3.49
CA ALA A 135 3.28 4.56 -2.20
C ALA A 135 4.37 4.92 -1.17
N ILE A 136 5.65 4.90 -1.56
CA ILE A 136 6.76 5.29 -0.68
C ILE A 136 6.64 6.77 -0.30
N ALA A 137 6.34 7.65 -1.25
CA ALA A 137 6.18 9.08 -0.97
C ALA A 137 5.06 9.35 0.04
N ALA A 138 3.90 8.69 -0.10
CA ALA A 138 2.80 8.78 0.85
C ALA A 138 3.21 8.36 2.27
N GLN A 139 4.02 7.30 2.41
CA GLN A 139 4.53 6.87 3.71
C GLN A 139 5.52 7.89 4.31
N MET A 140 6.38 8.51 3.50
CA MET A 140 7.30 9.56 3.98
C MET A 140 6.54 10.79 4.50
N VAL A 141 5.44 11.19 3.83
CA VAL A 141 4.53 12.23 4.32
C VAL A 141 3.94 11.84 5.68
N ALA A 142 3.45 10.62 5.81
CA ALA A 142 2.84 10.13 7.05
C ALA A 142 3.83 10.15 8.23
N VAL A 143 5.08 9.71 8.04
CA VAL A 143 6.13 9.80 9.06
C VAL A 143 6.36 11.25 9.48
N GLY A 144 6.45 12.17 8.51
CA GLY A 144 6.62 13.59 8.76
C GLY A 144 5.50 14.18 9.61
N LEU A 145 4.24 13.89 9.27
CA LEU A 145 3.05 14.37 9.98
C LEU A 145 2.96 13.83 11.41
N ILE A 146 3.10 12.53 11.60
CA ILE A 146 3.06 11.90 12.94
C ILE A 146 4.12 12.52 13.85
N THR A 147 5.35 12.57 13.37
CA THR A 147 6.49 13.05 14.15
C THR A 147 6.38 14.54 14.47
N ASN A 148 5.89 15.35 13.51
CA ASN A 148 5.67 16.78 13.71
C ASN A 148 4.60 17.04 14.77
N VAL A 149 3.42 16.42 14.64
CA VAL A 149 2.28 16.67 15.53
C VAL A 149 2.56 16.18 16.95
N VAL A 150 3.11 14.98 17.09
CA VAL A 150 3.27 14.37 18.42
C VAL A 150 4.52 14.87 19.12
N LEU A 151 5.64 14.95 18.43
CA LEU A 151 6.93 15.33 19.06
C LEU A 151 7.28 16.79 18.89
N GLY A 152 6.51 17.57 18.12
CA GLY A 152 6.80 18.98 17.85
C GLY A 152 8.10 19.18 17.03
N ILE A 153 8.61 18.15 16.38
CA ILE A 153 9.77 18.23 15.49
C ILE A 153 9.31 18.85 14.16
N ASP A 154 10.11 19.78 13.62
CA ASP A 154 9.79 20.37 12.31
C ASP A 154 9.53 19.29 11.25
N TYR A 155 8.47 19.47 10.45
CA TYR A 155 8.02 18.48 9.45
C TYR A 155 9.15 18.01 8.52
N ARG A 156 9.98 18.95 8.00
CA ARG A 156 11.09 18.62 7.09
C ARG A 156 12.12 17.74 7.77
N THR A 157 12.48 18.09 9.00
CA THR A 157 13.42 17.32 9.83
C THR A 157 12.86 15.93 10.13
N ALA A 158 11.57 15.83 10.46
CA ALA A 158 10.87 14.57 10.71
C ALA A 158 10.88 13.64 9.50
N VAL A 159 10.54 14.16 8.30
CA VAL A 159 10.63 13.39 7.04
C VAL A 159 12.05 12.88 6.80
N LEU A 160 13.07 13.73 6.98
CA LEU A 160 14.46 13.34 6.75
C LEU A 160 14.95 12.26 7.72
N ILE A 161 14.63 12.36 9.01
CA ILE A 161 14.98 11.34 10.01
C ILE A 161 14.32 10.01 9.67
N GLY A 162 13.00 10.02 9.41
CA GLY A 162 12.24 8.82 9.04
C GLY A 162 12.78 8.17 7.76
N ALA A 163 13.07 8.99 6.75
CA ALA A 163 13.64 8.51 5.49
C ALA A 163 15.02 7.88 5.69
N VAL A 164 15.92 8.52 6.44
CA VAL A 164 17.26 7.99 6.70
C VAL A 164 17.18 6.61 7.37
N VAL A 165 16.36 6.46 8.40
CA VAL A 165 16.21 5.19 9.12
C VAL A 165 15.64 4.12 8.19
N THR A 166 14.50 4.41 7.52
CA THR A 166 13.82 3.44 6.66
C THR A 166 14.69 3.00 5.49
N VAL A 167 15.29 3.96 4.78
CA VAL A 167 16.12 3.68 3.61
C VAL A 167 17.39 2.94 4.00
N PHE A 168 18.02 3.29 5.13
CA PHE A 168 19.25 2.67 5.57
C PHE A 168 19.07 1.17 5.83
N TYR A 169 18.16 0.77 6.73
CA TYR A 169 18.03 -0.66 7.04
C TYR A 169 17.45 -1.47 5.89
N SER A 170 16.56 -0.88 5.07
CA SER A 170 16.00 -1.55 3.88
C SER A 170 17.07 -1.79 2.82
N THR A 171 17.97 -0.81 2.59
CA THR A 171 19.08 -0.93 1.63
C THR A 171 20.06 -2.04 2.01
N VAL A 172 20.38 -2.15 3.31
CA VAL A 172 21.42 -3.08 3.77
C VAL A 172 20.90 -4.49 3.99
N GLY A 173 19.67 -4.62 4.50
CA GLY A 173 19.12 -5.91 4.94
C GLY A 173 18.26 -6.65 3.94
N GLY A 174 17.70 -5.97 2.92
CA GLY A 174 16.78 -6.56 1.94
C GLY A 174 15.50 -7.13 2.56
N LEU A 175 14.78 -7.99 1.82
CA LEU A 175 13.49 -8.54 2.26
C LEU A 175 13.56 -9.34 3.57
N ARG A 176 14.69 -9.95 3.90
CA ARG A 176 14.84 -10.65 5.19
C ARG A 176 14.81 -9.71 6.39
N ALA A 177 15.37 -8.51 6.25
CA ALA A 177 15.28 -7.47 7.28
C ALA A 177 13.83 -6.99 7.39
N VAL A 178 13.21 -6.66 6.26
CA VAL A 178 11.80 -6.22 6.18
C VAL A 178 10.87 -7.21 6.89
N ILE A 179 10.94 -8.50 6.59
CA ILE A 179 10.09 -9.52 7.24
C ILE A 179 10.26 -9.54 8.77
N ARG A 180 11.49 -9.37 9.27
CA ARG A 180 11.74 -9.39 10.71
C ARG A 180 11.25 -8.15 11.42
N THR A 181 11.43 -7.00 10.80
CA THR A 181 10.86 -5.74 11.30
C THR A 181 9.35 -5.76 11.23
N ASP A 182 8.74 -6.29 10.14
CA ASP A 182 7.30 -6.43 9.97
C ASP A 182 6.63 -7.24 11.10
N ILE A 183 7.28 -8.31 11.59
CA ILE A 183 6.74 -9.12 12.70
C ILE A 183 6.62 -8.27 13.98
N LEU A 184 7.65 -7.49 14.31
CA LEU A 184 7.61 -6.57 15.45
C LEU A 184 6.56 -5.49 15.23
N GLN A 185 6.56 -4.90 14.05
CA GLN A 185 5.65 -3.81 13.66
C GLN A 185 4.19 -4.27 13.68
N PHE A 186 3.90 -5.47 13.18
CA PHE A 186 2.57 -6.07 13.26
C PHE A 186 2.09 -6.23 14.71
N GLY A 187 2.95 -6.72 15.60
CA GLY A 187 2.62 -6.87 17.01
C GLY A 187 2.31 -5.53 17.71
N ILE A 188 3.14 -4.52 17.47
CA ILE A 188 2.97 -3.17 18.03
C ILE A 188 1.72 -2.50 17.45
N LEU A 189 1.47 -2.65 16.15
CA LEU A 189 0.30 -2.08 15.47
C LEU A 189 -1.01 -2.68 16.02
N VAL A 190 -1.14 -4.00 15.97
CA VAL A 190 -2.37 -4.68 16.44
C VAL A 190 -2.58 -4.42 17.94
N GLY A 191 -1.52 -4.54 18.74
CA GLY A 191 -1.57 -4.26 20.18
C GLY A 191 -1.95 -2.82 20.50
N GLY A 192 -1.32 -1.85 19.82
CA GLY A 192 -1.56 -0.42 20.01
C GLY A 192 -2.98 0.00 19.64
N PHE A 193 -3.41 -0.35 18.40
CA PHE A 193 -4.77 0.00 17.95
C PHE A 193 -5.85 -0.66 18.78
N THR A 194 -5.68 -1.93 19.20
CA THR A 194 -6.62 -2.62 20.10
C THR A 194 -6.69 -1.92 21.45
N ALA A 195 -5.54 -1.64 22.06
CA ALA A 195 -5.49 -1.00 23.37
C ALA A 195 -6.09 0.42 23.32
N ALA A 196 -5.81 1.21 22.26
CA ALA A 196 -6.39 2.52 22.07
C ALA A 196 -7.92 2.47 21.97
N ALA A 197 -8.45 1.55 21.14
CA ALA A 197 -9.88 1.37 20.98
C ALA A 197 -10.55 0.94 22.30
N LEU A 198 -9.96 -0.03 23.02
CA LEU A 198 -10.49 -0.50 24.31
C LEU A 198 -10.48 0.60 25.38
N LEU A 199 -9.42 1.39 25.46
CA LEU A 199 -9.34 2.52 26.40
C LEU A 199 -10.40 3.58 26.09
N LEU A 200 -10.63 3.92 24.83
CA LEU A 200 -11.66 4.87 24.43
C LEU A 200 -13.07 4.36 24.73
N VAL A 201 -13.35 3.08 24.45
CA VAL A 201 -14.63 2.45 24.80
C VAL A 201 -14.83 2.43 26.33
N GLY A 202 -13.77 2.15 27.09
CA GLY A 202 -13.81 2.17 28.55
C GLY A 202 -14.05 3.56 29.15
N ASN A 203 -13.43 4.59 28.57
CA ASN A 203 -13.50 5.97 29.09
C ASN A 203 -14.81 6.68 28.70
N ARG A 204 -15.27 6.57 27.45
CA ARG A 204 -16.49 7.23 26.96
C ARG A 204 -17.74 6.38 27.12
N GLY A 205 -17.59 5.06 27.23
CA GLY A 205 -18.69 4.11 27.18
C GLY A 205 -19.15 3.78 25.76
N PRO A 206 -19.63 2.55 25.52
CA PRO A 206 -20.05 2.12 24.17
C PRO A 206 -21.27 2.89 23.67
N ALA A 207 -22.17 3.32 24.56
CA ALA A 207 -23.39 4.06 24.17
C ALA A 207 -23.07 5.47 23.65
N ASP A 208 -22.13 6.17 24.27
CA ASP A 208 -21.68 7.50 23.82
C ASP A 208 -20.97 7.42 22.46
N LEU A 209 -20.07 6.46 22.28
CA LEU A 209 -19.39 6.24 21.01
C LEU A 209 -20.36 5.88 19.88
N THR A 210 -21.35 5.01 20.13
CA THR A 210 -22.35 4.67 19.12
C THR A 210 -23.25 5.84 18.78
N ALA A 211 -23.63 6.68 19.75
CA ALA A 211 -24.39 7.90 19.50
C ALA A 211 -23.59 8.91 18.64
N THR A 212 -22.29 9.04 18.91
CA THR A 212 -21.39 9.94 18.14
C THR A 212 -21.08 9.39 16.75
N MET A 213 -21.00 8.05 16.57
CA MET A 213 -20.80 7.42 15.26
C MET A 213 -21.87 7.80 14.24
N GLY A 214 -23.09 8.08 14.69
CA GLY A 214 -24.19 8.40 13.83
C GLY A 214 -24.58 7.28 12.87
N ASP A 215 -25.36 7.62 11.85
CA ASP A 215 -25.76 6.67 10.84
C ASP A 215 -24.61 6.36 9.86
N VAL A 216 -24.45 5.08 9.55
CA VAL A 216 -23.48 4.61 8.56
C VAL A 216 -23.77 5.19 7.17
N LEU A 217 -25.05 5.27 6.82
CA LEU A 217 -25.53 5.94 5.62
C LEU A 217 -25.98 7.35 6.01
N ASN A 218 -25.35 8.34 5.43
CA ASN A 218 -25.63 9.75 5.67
C ASN A 218 -25.48 10.54 4.35
N ASP A 219 -25.61 11.85 4.39
CA ASP A 219 -25.50 12.71 3.19
C ASP A 219 -24.16 12.57 2.45
N GLN A 220 -23.10 12.25 3.20
CA GLN A 220 -21.76 12.01 2.66
C GLN A 220 -21.58 10.56 2.11
N TRP A 221 -22.30 9.58 2.69
CA TRP A 221 -22.11 8.14 2.44
C TRP A 221 -23.40 7.45 2.05
N SER A 222 -23.76 7.51 0.74
CA SER A 222 -24.77 6.62 0.16
C SER A 222 -24.19 5.20 -0.02
N LEU A 223 -25.05 4.20 -0.02
CA LEU A 223 -24.65 2.81 -0.30
C LEU A 223 -23.90 2.69 -1.64
N THR A 224 -24.39 3.39 -2.67
CA THR A 224 -23.75 3.44 -3.99
C THR A 224 -22.33 3.98 -3.89
N ARG A 225 -22.10 5.08 -3.17
CA ARG A 225 -20.76 5.68 -2.99
C ARG A 225 -19.82 4.74 -2.25
N ILE A 226 -20.29 4.10 -1.16
CA ILE A 226 -19.48 3.12 -0.40
C ILE A 226 -19.07 1.96 -1.30
N VAL A 227 -20.02 1.36 -2.04
CA VAL A 227 -19.72 0.23 -2.93
C VAL A 227 -18.79 0.65 -4.06
N THR A 228 -19.04 1.79 -4.70
CA THR A 228 -18.21 2.29 -5.81
C THR A 228 -16.77 2.52 -5.38
N LEU A 229 -16.56 3.27 -4.30
CA LEU A 229 -15.21 3.51 -3.78
C LEU A 229 -14.58 2.24 -3.19
N GLY A 230 -15.38 1.38 -2.53
CA GLY A 230 -14.92 0.06 -2.08
C GLY A 230 -14.40 -0.80 -3.24
N CYS A 231 -15.05 -0.77 -4.40
CA CYS A 231 -14.54 -1.43 -5.61
C CYS A 231 -13.23 -0.82 -6.11
N VAL A 232 -13.07 0.51 -6.04
CA VAL A 232 -11.79 1.18 -6.39
C VAL A 232 -10.66 0.70 -5.49
N TYR A 233 -10.89 0.67 -4.18
CA TYR A 233 -9.91 0.18 -3.21
C TYR A 233 -9.62 -1.31 -3.39
N PHE A 234 -10.66 -2.11 -3.65
CA PHE A 234 -10.52 -3.53 -3.96
C PHE A 234 -9.62 -3.77 -5.18
N LEU A 235 -9.87 -3.08 -6.28
CA LEU A 235 -9.08 -3.18 -7.50
C LEU A 235 -7.68 -2.56 -7.32
N GLY A 236 -7.59 -1.43 -6.63
CA GLY A 236 -6.35 -0.70 -6.41
C GLY A 236 -5.31 -1.47 -5.60
N GLU A 237 -5.76 -2.29 -4.65
CA GLU A 237 -4.86 -3.08 -3.79
C GLU A 237 -4.58 -4.50 -4.31
N MET A 238 -5.32 -4.96 -5.32
CA MET A 238 -5.22 -6.34 -5.75
C MET A 238 -3.85 -6.67 -6.35
N LEU A 239 -3.10 -7.54 -5.66
CA LEU A 239 -1.79 -8.05 -6.08
C LEU A 239 -0.78 -6.96 -6.45
N VAL A 240 -0.86 -5.81 -5.80
CA VAL A 240 0.22 -4.81 -5.93
C VAL A 240 1.58 -5.44 -5.60
N PRO A 241 2.68 -4.92 -6.14
CA PRO A 241 3.97 -5.59 -6.09
C PRO A 241 4.40 -6.10 -4.72
N PRO A 242 4.22 -5.37 -3.59
CA PRO A 242 4.55 -5.90 -2.27
C PRO A 242 3.77 -7.17 -1.91
N PHE A 243 2.45 -7.26 -2.21
CA PHE A 243 1.65 -8.46 -1.90
C PHE A 243 1.94 -9.63 -2.84
N ALA A 244 2.21 -9.35 -4.12
CA ALA A 244 2.71 -10.37 -5.04
C ALA A 244 4.05 -10.96 -4.55
N GLN A 245 4.96 -10.13 -4.04
CA GLN A 245 6.23 -10.56 -3.46
C GLN A 245 6.02 -11.48 -2.24
N ARG A 246 4.99 -11.22 -1.40
CA ARG A 246 4.60 -12.11 -0.30
C ARG A 246 4.13 -13.47 -0.78
N CYS A 247 3.44 -13.53 -1.90
CA CYS A 247 3.08 -14.81 -2.53
C CYS A 247 4.33 -15.58 -2.99
N PHE A 248 5.27 -14.90 -3.67
CA PHE A 248 6.48 -15.52 -4.22
C PHE A 248 7.46 -16.04 -3.16
N MET A 249 7.58 -15.37 -1.99
CA MET A 249 8.48 -15.76 -0.91
C MET A 249 7.96 -16.90 -0.02
N ALA A 250 6.66 -17.21 -0.09
CA ALA A 250 6.05 -18.24 0.74
C ALA A 250 6.67 -19.63 0.49
N LYS A 251 6.66 -20.50 1.51
CA LYS A 251 7.23 -21.85 1.41
C LYS A 251 6.56 -22.69 0.31
N ASN A 252 5.24 -22.60 0.18
CA ASN A 252 4.43 -23.37 -0.78
C ASN A 252 3.09 -22.66 -1.04
N GLY A 253 2.28 -23.19 -1.98
CA GLY A 253 0.97 -22.65 -2.33
C GLY A 253 0.03 -22.48 -1.12
N PRO A 254 -0.16 -23.49 -0.24
CA PRO A 254 -0.94 -23.33 0.99
C PRO A 254 -0.43 -22.22 1.93
N SER A 255 0.89 -22.06 2.06
CA SER A 255 1.47 -20.97 2.85
C SER A 255 1.18 -19.59 2.26
N ALA A 256 1.23 -19.44 0.94
CA ALA A 256 0.83 -18.23 0.24
C ALA A 256 -0.67 -17.96 0.43
N LYS A 257 -1.52 -18.99 0.23
CA LYS A 257 -2.97 -18.91 0.38
C LYS A 257 -3.37 -18.36 1.76
N TRP A 258 -3.01 -19.09 2.81
CA TRP A 258 -3.45 -18.77 4.16
C TRP A 258 -2.71 -17.60 4.78
N GLY A 259 -1.49 -17.31 4.33
CA GLY A 259 -0.76 -16.11 4.73
C GLY A 259 -1.45 -14.85 4.24
N VAL A 260 -1.72 -14.75 2.94
CA VAL A 260 -2.33 -13.55 2.33
C VAL A 260 -3.82 -13.44 2.68
N ALA A 261 -4.60 -14.52 2.52
CA ALA A 261 -6.02 -14.50 2.84
C ALA A 261 -6.27 -14.29 4.34
N GLY A 262 -5.47 -14.92 5.19
CA GLY A 262 -5.54 -14.74 6.65
C GLY A 262 -5.24 -13.32 7.09
N ALA A 263 -4.25 -12.65 6.47
CA ALA A 263 -3.99 -11.24 6.70
C ALA A 263 -5.20 -10.37 6.32
N GLY A 264 -5.76 -10.59 5.12
CA GLY A 264 -6.95 -9.88 4.68
C GLY A 264 -8.14 -10.07 5.61
N LEU A 265 -8.41 -11.31 6.04
CA LEU A 265 -9.52 -11.62 6.95
C LEU A 265 -9.32 -10.97 8.33
N LEU A 266 -8.12 -11.07 8.90
CA LEU A 266 -7.78 -10.43 10.17
C LEU A 266 -8.02 -8.92 10.10
N LEU A 267 -7.51 -8.26 9.06
CA LEU A 267 -7.64 -6.82 8.88
C LEU A 267 -9.07 -6.40 8.59
N LEU A 268 -9.84 -7.19 7.83
CA LEU A 268 -11.26 -6.95 7.54
C LEU A 268 -12.11 -6.92 8.81
N LEU A 269 -11.80 -7.79 9.79
CA LEU A 269 -12.52 -7.85 11.05
C LEU A 269 -12.03 -6.79 12.06
N PHE A 270 -10.77 -6.41 11.99
CA PHE A 270 -10.12 -5.58 13.01
C PHE A 270 -10.08 -4.09 12.65
N MET A 271 -9.62 -3.74 11.44
CA MET A 271 -9.34 -2.35 11.09
C MET A 271 -10.59 -1.46 10.96
N PRO A 272 -11.70 -1.90 10.31
CA PRO A 272 -12.88 -1.05 10.22
C PRO A 272 -13.46 -0.68 11.58
N LEU A 273 -13.44 -1.62 12.54
CA LEU A 273 -13.90 -1.38 13.90
C LEU A 273 -13.00 -0.38 14.63
N THR A 274 -11.69 -0.62 14.64
CA THR A 274 -10.73 0.23 15.36
C THR A 274 -10.63 1.62 14.75
N THR A 275 -10.58 1.76 13.43
CA THR A 275 -10.52 3.07 12.76
C THR A 275 -11.81 3.85 12.92
N SER A 276 -13.00 3.19 12.97
CA SER A 276 -14.27 3.84 13.30
C SER A 276 -14.26 4.40 14.72
N ILE A 277 -13.87 3.63 15.73
CA ILE A 277 -13.77 4.07 17.11
C ILE A 277 -12.80 5.27 17.24
N LEU A 278 -11.62 5.16 16.66
CA LEU A 278 -10.58 6.19 16.74
C LEU A 278 -10.99 7.47 16.01
N GLY A 279 -11.57 7.37 14.81
CA GLY A 279 -12.02 8.52 14.03
C GLY A 279 -13.20 9.24 14.69
N THR A 280 -14.17 8.48 15.22
CA THR A 280 -15.28 9.03 15.99
C THR A 280 -14.80 9.71 17.28
N ALA A 281 -13.78 9.15 17.94
CA ALA A 281 -13.20 9.75 19.12
C ALA A 281 -12.50 11.10 18.86
N CYS A 282 -12.12 11.38 17.63
CA CYS A 282 -11.60 12.69 17.22
C CYS A 282 -12.71 13.76 17.11
N GLN A 283 -13.98 13.37 16.95
CA GLN A 283 -15.10 14.29 16.78
C GLN A 283 -15.51 14.94 18.11
N GLY A 284 -15.94 16.22 18.03
CA GLY A 284 -16.44 16.96 19.19
C GLY A 284 -15.37 17.38 20.22
N SER A 285 -14.08 17.27 19.87
CA SER A 285 -12.98 17.78 20.70
C SER A 285 -12.51 19.12 20.17
N SER A 286 -12.77 20.20 20.94
CA SER A 286 -12.34 21.55 20.59
C SER A 286 -10.81 21.68 20.39
N GLU A 287 -10.02 20.89 21.10
CA GLU A 287 -8.56 20.87 20.97
C GLU A 287 -8.12 20.27 19.63
N ILE A 288 -8.81 19.21 19.16
CA ILE A 288 -8.53 18.58 17.88
C ILE A 288 -8.99 19.48 16.75
N GLU A 289 -10.17 20.09 16.86
CA GLU A 289 -10.70 21.04 15.88
C GLU A 289 -9.74 22.24 15.72
N HIS A 290 -9.27 22.82 16.83
CA HIS A 290 -8.27 23.89 16.80
C HIS A 290 -6.95 23.45 16.18
N ALA A 291 -6.45 22.24 16.50
CA ALA A 291 -5.22 21.73 15.91
C ALA A 291 -5.34 21.54 14.39
N VAL A 292 -6.50 21.06 13.91
CA VAL A 292 -6.81 20.90 12.47
C VAL A 292 -6.89 22.27 11.79
N GLU A 293 -7.55 23.25 12.42
CA GLU A 293 -7.67 24.62 11.90
C GLU A 293 -6.29 25.29 11.76
N VAL A 294 -5.45 25.20 12.79
CA VAL A 294 -4.09 25.78 12.77
C VAL A 294 -3.20 25.11 11.76
N ALA A 295 -3.28 23.78 11.62
CA ALA A 295 -2.46 23.05 10.65
C ALA A 295 -2.98 23.17 9.22
N GLY A 296 -4.27 23.48 9.02
CA GLY A 296 -4.93 23.44 7.72
C GLY A 296 -5.07 22.04 7.13
N GLU A 297 -4.80 20.99 7.91
CA GLU A 297 -4.77 19.59 7.46
C GLU A 297 -5.49 18.68 8.46
N ALA A 298 -6.58 18.03 8.05
CA ALA A 298 -7.34 17.12 8.91
C ALA A 298 -6.56 15.88 9.36
N GLN A 299 -5.47 15.53 8.67
CA GLN A 299 -4.63 14.37 8.96
C GLN A 299 -3.93 14.47 10.33
N VAL A 300 -3.86 15.67 10.92
CA VAL A 300 -3.32 15.89 12.27
C VAL A 300 -4.27 15.46 13.38
N ALA A 301 -5.57 15.23 13.07
CA ALA A 301 -6.58 14.90 14.08
C ALA A 301 -6.22 13.63 14.88
N PHE A 302 -5.85 12.55 14.22
CA PHE A 302 -5.53 11.30 14.89
C PHE A 302 -4.24 11.37 15.73
N PRO A 303 -3.11 11.87 15.22
CA PRO A 303 -1.95 12.13 16.07
C PRO A 303 -2.24 13.05 17.29
N THR A 304 -3.08 14.07 17.11
CA THR A 304 -3.50 14.95 18.21
C THR A 304 -4.33 14.21 19.26
N LEU A 305 -5.28 13.35 18.82
CA LEU A 305 -6.02 12.48 19.74
C LEU A 305 -5.08 11.63 20.59
N MET A 306 -4.04 11.04 19.97
CA MET A 306 -3.07 10.20 20.67
C MET A 306 -2.35 10.97 21.78
N ARG A 307 -1.96 12.20 21.52
CA ARG A 307 -1.24 13.05 22.46
C ARG A 307 -2.12 13.55 23.62
N ASN A 308 -3.37 13.94 23.34
CA ASN A 308 -4.19 14.67 24.31
C ASN A 308 -5.04 13.76 25.19
N VAL A 309 -5.43 12.57 24.70
CA VAL A 309 -6.37 11.69 25.40
C VAL A 309 -5.66 10.61 26.23
N PHE A 310 -4.46 10.22 25.84
CA PHE A 310 -3.77 9.11 26.49
C PHE A 310 -2.65 9.57 27.43
N HIS A 311 -2.39 8.74 28.43
CA HIS A 311 -1.22 8.92 29.31
C HIS A 311 0.09 8.92 28.46
N PRO A 312 1.10 9.77 28.75
CA PRO A 312 2.31 9.92 27.91
C PRO A 312 3.02 8.62 27.53
N VAL A 313 3.06 7.62 28.41
CA VAL A 313 3.65 6.30 28.11
C VAL A 313 2.86 5.59 27.01
N PHE A 314 1.53 5.61 27.08
CA PHE A 314 0.69 4.97 26.08
C PHE A 314 0.67 5.76 24.77
N SER A 315 0.68 7.10 24.83
CA SER A 315 0.86 7.98 23.68
C SER A 315 2.17 7.62 22.94
N GLY A 316 3.27 7.46 23.66
CA GLY A 316 4.56 7.04 23.08
C GLY A 316 4.52 5.67 22.37
N ILE A 317 3.81 4.69 22.97
CA ILE A 317 3.59 3.38 22.33
C ILE A 317 2.74 3.54 21.06
N MET A 318 1.71 4.37 21.08
CA MET A 318 0.86 4.62 19.93
C MET A 318 1.60 5.33 18.79
N VAL A 319 2.46 6.30 19.13
CA VAL A 319 3.36 6.94 18.13
C VAL A 319 4.26 5.90 17.48
N ALA A 320 4.87 5.02 18.28
CA ALA A 320 5.67 3.93 17.76
C ALA A 320 4.85 2.99 16.87
N ALA A 321 3.58 2.69 17.24
CA ALA A 321 2.66 1.87 16.44
C ALA A 321 2.31 2.53 15.08
N LEU A 322 2.03 3.83 15.08
CA LEU A 322 1.76 4.57 13.84
C LEU A 322 2.98 4.64 12.93
N ILE A 323 4.15 4.94 13.48
CA ILE A 323 5.39 4.97 12.72
C ILE A 323 5.75 3.56 12.23
N ALA A 324 5.50 2.52 13.05
CA ALA A 324 5.65 1.13 12.65
C ALA A 324 4.79 0.78 11.43
N ALA A 325 3.51 1.14 11.45
CA ALA A 325 2.57 0.92 10.35
C ALA A 325 3.05 1.58 9.05
N VAL A 326 3.51 2.81 9.14
CA VAL A 326 3.99 3.57 7.99
C VAL A 326 5.31 3.01 7.44
N MET A 327 6.26 2.73 8.33
CA MET A 327 7.59 2.24 7.92
C MET A 327 7.53 0.83 7.31
N SER A 328 6.67 -0.08 7.80
CA SER A 328 6.49 -1.43 7.23
C SER A 328 5.94 -1.40 5.79
N SER A 329 5.12 -0.43 5.48
CA SER A 329 4.63 -0.23 4.10
C SER A 329 5.71 0.38 3.21
N ALA A 330 6.47 1.36 3.72
CA ALA A 330 7.53 2.02 2.97
C ALA A 330 8.66 1.05 2.58
N ASP A 331 9.16 0.26 3.53
CA ASP A 331 10.27 -0.68 3.29
C ASP A 331 9.87 -1.85 2.40
N SER A 332 8.64 -2.31 2.51
CA SER A 332 8.06 -3.31 1.62
C SER A 332 7.94 -2.81 0.18
N CYS A 333 7.54 -1.56 -0.01
CA CYS A 333 7.53 -0.91 -1.32
C CYS A 333 8.96 -0.71 -1.86
N LEU A 334 9.91 -0.28 -1.04
CA LEU A 334 11.34 -0.16 -1.39
C LEU A 334 11.93 -1.51 -1.81
N SER A 335 11.66 -2.58 -1.06
CA SER A 335 12.11 -3.94 -1.38
C SER A 335 11.55 -4.44 -2.70
N SER A 336 10.27 -4.19 -2.97
CA SER A 336 9.61 -4.56 -4.22
C SER A 336 10.16 -3.75 -5.41
N LEU A 337 10.39 -2.45 -5.22
CA LEU A 337 10.99 -1.57 -6.23
C LEU A 337 12.41 -1.99 -6.57
N ALA A 338 13.23 -2.33 -5.57
CA ALA A 338 14.57 -2.87 -5.76
C ALA A 338 14.55 -4.17 -6.58
N THR A 339 13.61 -5.06 -6.27
CA THR A 339 13.43 -6.34 -6.98
C THR A 339 13.04 -6.11 -8.45
N ILE A 340 12.06 -5.24 -8.72
CA ILE A 340 11.60 -4.92 -10.07
C ILE A 340 12.71 -4.23 -10.87
N SER A 341 13.40 -3.26 -10.28
CA SER A 341 14.51 -2.57 -10.95
C SER A 341 15.65 -3.51 -11.29
N MET A 342 15.97 -4.42 -10.42
CA MET A 342 17.03 -5.40 -10.61
C MET A 342 16.64 -6.45 -11.67
N GLU A 343 15.46 -7.08 -11.55
CA GLU A 343 15.05 -8.19 -12.41
C GLU A 343 14.42 -7.74 -13.72
N ASP A 344 13.46 -6.78 -13.63
CA ASP A 344 12.65 -6.40 -14.78
C ASP A 344 13.36 -5.37 -15.67
N LEU A 345 14.07 -4.40 -15.07
CA LEU A 345 14.75 -3.36 -15.83
C LEU A 345 16.21 -3.73 -16.13
N TYR A 346 17.03 -3.99 -15.11
CA TYR A 346 18.47 -4.19 -15.32
C TYR A 346 18.80 -5.54 -15.94
N ARG A 347 18.42 -6.66 -15.29
CA ARG A 347 18.75 -8.01 -15.76
C ARG A 347 18.08 -8.33 -17.09
N ARG A 348 16.82 -7.93 -17.26
CA ARG A 348 16.06 -8.30 -18.47
C ARG A 348 16.43 -7.48 -19.70
N HIS A 349 16.65 -6.18 -19.55
CA HIS A 349 16.86 -5.26 -20.68
C HIS A 349 18.32 -4.84 -20.88
N LEU A 350 19.11 -4.70 -19.81
CA LEU A 350 20.47 -4.17 -19.90
C LEU A 350 21.57 -5.24 -19.85
N ARG A 351 21.51 -6.18 -18.89
CA ARG A 351 22.53 -7.21 -18.71
C ARG A 351 21.95 -8.57 -18.29
N LYS A 352 21.71 -9.45 -19.25
CA LYS A 352 21.14 -10.79 -19.00
C LYS A 352 22.05 -11.68 -18.15
N ASP A 353 23.35 -11.52 -18.27
CA ASP A 353 24.39 -12.32 -17.58
C ASP A 353 24.99 -11.57 -16.37
N ALA A 354 24.20 -10.68 -15.73
CA ALA A 354 24.64 -9.96 -14.57
C ALA A 354 24.92 -10.91 -13.38
N SER A 355 26.07 -10.74 -12.73
CA SER A 355 26.40 -11.49 -11.52
C SER A 355 25.52 -11.06 -10.33
N ASP A 356 25.34 -11.94 -9.33
CA ASP A 356 24.61 -11.64 -8.11
C ASP A 356 25.10 -10.35 -7.43
N ARG A 357 26.41 -10.11 -7.46
CA ARG A 357 27.01 -8.89 -6.89
C ARG A 357 26.59 -7.62 -7.63
N GLN A 358 26.45 -7.68 -8.96
CA GLN A 358 25.96 -6.55 -9.76
C GLN A 358 24.47 -6.33 -9.51
N LEU A 359 23.68 -7.40 -9.46
CA LEU A 359 22.26 -7.34 -9.16
C LEU A 359 21.98 -6.73 -7.78
N LEU A 360 22.72 -7.14 -6.74
CA LEU A 360 22.63 -6.58 -5.40
C LEU A 360 22.97 -5.08 -5.37
N ARG A 361 24.01 -4.64 -6.09
CA ARG A 361 24.36 -3.21 -6.17
C ARG A 361 23.26 -2.39 -6.83
N VAL A 362 22.63 -2.91 -7.89
CA VAL A 362 21.48 -2.26 -8.54
C VAL A 362 20.31 -2.17 -7.58
N ALA A 363 19.97 -3.26 -6.89
CA ALA A 363 18.89 -3.28 -5.90
C ALA A 363 19.13 -2.25 -4.78
N GLN A 364 20.31 -2.23 -4.19
CA GLN A 364 20.69 -1.28 -3.14
C GLN A 364 20.70 0.17 -3.64
N GLY A 365 21.28 0.42 -4.82
CA GLY A 365 21.29 1.74 -5.45
C GLY A 365 19.87 2.25 -5.74
N THR A 366 18.98 1.39 -6.24
CA THR A 366 17.57 1.75 -6.45
C THR A 366 16.87 2.09 -5.14
N THR A 367 17.05 1.27 -4.09
CA THR A 367 16.45 1.54 -2.78
C THR A 367 16.88 2.91 -2.25
N LEU A 368 18.19 3.20 -2.33
CA LEU A 368 18.74 4.47 -1.86
C LEU A 368 18.22 5.67 -2.66
N LEU A 369 18.29 5.61 -4.00
CA LEU A 369 17.86 6.71 -4.87
C LEU A 369 16.36 6.96 -4.79
N ALA A 370 15.55 5.89 -4.78
CA ALA A 370 14.10 6.00 -4.65
C ALA A 370 13.70 6.55 -3.27
N GLY A 371 14.34 6.07 -2.21
CA GLY A 371 14.09 6.56 -0.86
C GLY A 371 14.39 8.05 -0.72
N ILE A 372 15.53 8.52 -1.22
CA ILE A 372 15.89 9.95 -1.25
C ILE A 372 14.89 10.73 -2.11
N GLY A 373 14.60 10.28 -3.32
CA GLY A 373 13.67 10.96 -4.23
C GLY A 373 12.27 11.09 -3.64
N CYS A 374 11.74 10.04 -3.01
CA CYS A 374 10.44 10.06 -2.34
C CYS A 374 10.44 10.94 -1.08
N ALA A 375 11.53 10.97 -0.32
CA ALA A 375 11.67 11.90 0.81
C ALA A 375 11.65 13.36 0.34
N VAL A 376 12.36 13.67 -0.74
CA VAL A 376 12.33 15.01 -1.36
C VAL A 376 10.93 15.34 -1.85
N ALA A 377 10.24 14.42 -2.54
CA ALA A 377 8.87 14.63 -3.00
C ALA A 377 7.91 14.91 -1.83
N ALA A 378 8.05 14.21 -0.71
CA ALA A 378 7.25 14.41 0.50
C ALA A 378 7.39 15.81 1.11
N LEU A 379 8.50 16.52 0.87
CA LEU A 379 8.67 17.90 1.35
C LEU A 379 7.77 18.92 0.63
N TYR A 380 7.32 18.58 -0.60
CA TYR A 380 6.50 19.46 -1.44
C TYR A 380 5.04 19.03 -1.50
N PHE A 381 4.76 17.72 -1.39
CA PHE A 381 3.41 17.14 -1.52
C PHE A 381 3.03 16.48 -0.20
N ARG A 382 2.04 17.05 0.52
CA ARG A 382 1.73 16.63 1.90
C ARG A 382 0.46 15.82 2.05
N ASN A 383 -0.36 15.67 1.00
CA ASN A 383 -1.60 14.93 1.10
C ASN A 383 -1.38 13.43 0.81
N ILE A 384 -1.51 12.60 1.85
CA ILE A 384 -1.34 11.14 1.75
C ILE A 384 -2.43 10.51 0.87
N ILE A 385 -3.66 11.00 1.01
CA ILE A 385 -4.83 10.40 0.37
C ILE A 385 -4.76 10.58 -1.14
N ASP A 386 -4.43 11.79 -1.61
CA ASP A 386 -4.32 12.07 -3.05
C ASP A 386 -3.26 11.18 -3.72
N TRP A 387 -2.13 10.94 -3.03
CA TRP A 387 -1.11 10.02 -3.52
C TRP A 387 -1.64 8.59 -3.69
N ILE A 388 -2.37 8.10 -2.69
CA ILE A 388 -2.92 6.74 -2.69
C ILE A 388 -4.01 6.60 -3.74
N GLU A 389 -4.92 7.55 -3.85
CA GLU A 389 -5.98 7.52 -4.87
C GLU A 389 -5.39 7.56 -6.29
N PHE A 390 -4.37 8.39 -6.52
CA PHE A 390 -3.67 8.45 -7.81
C PHE A 390 -3.02 7.11 -8.17
N ILE A 391 -2.23 6.50 -7.28
CA ILE A 391 -1.54 5.24 -7.58
C ILE A 391 -2.52 4.07 -7.77
N TYR A 392 -3.62 4.03 -7.02
CA TYR A 392 -4.68 3.04 -7.19
C TYR A 392 -5.40 3.21 -8.53
N SER A 393 -5.65 4.45 -8.95
CA SER A 393 -6.28 4.73 -10.23
C SER A 393 -5.43 4.25 -11.41
N VAL A 394 -4.11 4.27 -11.29
CA VAL A 394 -3.19 3.77 -12.33
C VAL A 394 -3.06 2.25 -12.31
N TRP A 395 -2.88 1.66 -11.12
CA TRP A 395 -2.62 0.23 -10.96
C TRP A 395 -3.83 -0.66 -11.30
N GLY A 396 -4.96 -0.43 -10.63
CA GLY A 396 -6.14 -1.29 -10.72
C GLY A 396 -6.63 -1.52 -12.15
N PRO A 397 -6.96 -0.43 -12.89
CA PRO A 397 -7.45 -0.54 -14.26
C PRO A 397 -6.50 -1.21 -15.23
N THR A 398 -5.19 -1.06 -15.01
CA THR A 398 -4.18 -1.54 -15.95
C THR A 398 -3.85 -3.02 -15.72
N MET A 399 -3.77 -3.44 -14.46
CA MET A 399 -3.18 -4.73 -14.09
C MET A 399 -4.19 -5.82 -13.73
N VAL A 400 -5.30 -5.46 -13.08
CA VAL A 400 -6.18 -6.45 -12.43
C VAL A 400 -6.84 -7.38 -13.43
N LEU A 401 -7.44 -6.87 -14.51
CA LEU A 401 -8.10 -7.71 -15.51
C LEU A 401 -7.11 -8.67 -16.20
N PRO A 402 -5.94 -8.24 -16.69
CA PRO A 402 -4.92 -9.15 -17.23
C PRO A 402 -4.42 -10.19 -16.20
N PHE A 403 -4.31 -9.84 -14.92
CA PHE A 403 -4.00 -10.83 -13.88
C PHE A 403 -5.02 -11.96 -13.84
N PHE A 404 -6.31 -11.62 -13.75
CA PHE A 404 -7.39 -12.61 -13.73
C PHE A 404 -7.41 -13.45 -15.01
N VAL A 405 -7.35 -12.82 -16.18
CA VAL A 405 -7.31 -13.51 -17.46
C VAL A 405 -6.12 -14.48 -17.53
N GLY A 406 -4.95 -14.06 -17.09
CA GLY A 406 -3.75 -14.87 -17.12
C GLY A 406 -3.75 -16.04 -16.14
N ILE A 407 -4.38 -15.94 -14.99
CA ILE A 407 -4.38 -16.97 -13.94
C ILE A 407 -5.57 -17.91 -14.08
N LEU A 408 -6.78 -17.37 -14.30
CA LEU A 408 -8.01 -18.14 -14.25
C LEU A 408 -8.47 -18.58 -15.61
N TRP A 409 -8.16 -17.84 -16.65
CA TRP A 409 -8.74 -18.02 -17.97
C TRP A 409 -7.71 -17.87 -19.11
N TYR A 410 -6.49 -18.32 -18.90
CA TYR A 410 -5.42 -18.18 -19.88
C TYR A 410 -5.69 -19.01 -21.15
N LYS A 411 -5.65 -18.35 -22.31
CA LYS A 411 -5.55 -18.94 -23.65
C LYS A 411 -4.58 -18.12 -24.49
N PRO A 412 -3.72 -18.74 -25.34
CA PRO A 412 -2.77 -18.03 -26.18
C PRO A 412 -3.40 -16.93 -27.06
N SER A 413 -4.64 -17.16 -27.54
CA SER A 413 -5.40 -16.21 -28.34
C SER A 413 -5.79 -14.92 -27.61
N ARG A 414 -5.57 -14.81 -26.29
CA ARG A 414 -5.93 -13.65 -25.48
C ARG A 414 -4.75 -12.74 -25.12
N VAL A 415 -3.56 -13.10 -25.56
CA VAL A 415 -2.33 -12.37 -25.23
C VAL A 415 -2.39 -10.92 -25.72
N TYR A 416 -2.66 -10.74 -27.01
CA TYR A 416 -2.73 -9.38 -27.60
C TYR A 416 -3.91 -8.58 -27.05
N ALA A 417 -5.06 -9.20 -26.84
CA ALA A 417 -6.20 -8.56 -26.22
C ALA A 417 -5.88 -8.05 -24.81
N SER A 418 -5.14 -8.84 -24.01
CA SER A 418 -4.70 -8.42 -22.67
C SER A 418 -3.73 -7.25 -22.71
N VAL A 419 -2.77 -7.24 -23.64
CA VAL A 419 -1.80 -6.15 -23.79
C VAL A 419 -2.50 -4.86 -24.25
N LEU A 420 -3.41 -4.95 -25.23
CA LEU A 420 -4.21 -3.80 -25.68
C LEU A 420 -5.11 -3.27 -24.57
N ALA A 421 -5.71 -4.15 -23.77
CA ALA A 421 -6.53 -3.77 -22.62
C ALA A 421 -5.71 -3.04 -21.55
N MET A 422 -4.48 -3.50 -21.24
CA MET A 422 -3.56 -2.80 -20.33
C MET A 422 -3.29 -1.36 -20.82
N PHE A 423 -2.95 -1.23 -22.09
CA PHE A 423 -2.66 0.08 -22.69
C PHE A 423 -3.90 0.99 -22.70
N GLY A 424 -5.07 0.44 -23.07
CA GLY A 424 -6.34 1.17 -23.09
C GLY A 424 -6.74 1.64 -21.69
N GLY A 425 -6.68 0.77 -20.68
CA GLY A 425 -6.97 1.10 -19.29
C GLY A 425 -6.04 2.18 -18.74
N PHE A 426 -4.73 2.04 -18.97
CA PHE A 426 -3.73 3.03 -18.56
C PHE A 426 -3.98 4.41 -19.19
N SER A 427 -4.15 4.45 -20.51
CA SER A 427 -4.36 5.70 -21.24
C SER A 427 -5.67 6.38 -20.82
N ALA A 428 -6.75 5.61 -20.66
CA ALA A 428 -8.04 6.14 -20.23
C ALA A 428 -7.97 6.72 -18.80
N THR A 429 -7.28 6.03 -17.89
CA THR A 429 -7.08 6.52 -16.53
C THR A 429 -6.32 7.84 -16.52
N LEU A 430 -5.19 7.92 -17.22
CA LEU A 430 -4.40 9.15 -17.29
C LEU A 430 -5.21 10.29 -17.93
N PHE A 431 -5.90 10.02 -19.04
CA PHE A 431 -6.76 11.00 -19.67
C PHE A 431 -7.82 11.54 -18.71
N TRP A 432 -8.49 10.65 -17.95
CA TRP A 432 -9.52 11.05 -17.01
C TRP A 432 -8.97 11.79 -15.78
N ASN A 433 -7.84 11.40 -15.25
CA ASN A 433 -7.18 12.12 -14.13
C ASN A 433 -6.90 13.60 -14.46
N PHE A 434 -6.54 13.89 -15.71
CA PHE A 434 -6.16 15.25 -16.11
C PHE A 434 -7.21 15.95 -16.98
N GLY A 435 -8.16 15.23 -17.55
CA GLY A 435 -9.11 15.72 -18.53
C GLY A 435 -10.58 15.66 -18.11
N ALA A 436 -10.92 15.05 -16.97
CA ALA A 436 -12.32 14.91 -16.56
C ALA A 436 -13.06 16.24 -16.46
N ALA A 437 -12.43 17.27 -15.91
CA ALA A 437 -13.01 18.61 -15.83
C ALA A 437 -13.35 19.19 -17.22
N SER A 438 -12.46 18.97 -18.21
CA SER A 438 -12.71 19.43 -19.60
C SER A 438 -13.82 18.63 -20.28
N VAL A 439 -13.94 17.32 -19.97
CA VAL A 439 -15.05 16.50 -20.48
C VAL A 439 -16.36 16.91 -19.83
N ALA A 440 -16.35 17.19 -18.54
CA ALA A 440 -17.53 17.63 -17.79
C ALA A 440 -18.16 18.90 -18.37
N THR A 441 -17.36 19.85 -18.89
CA THR A 441 -17.88 21.08 -19.52
C THR A 441 -18.71 20.85 -20.80
N LEU A 442 -18.70 19.64 -21.34
CA LEU A 442 -19.51 19.29 -22.53
C LEU A 442 -20.97 18.92 -22.16
N PHE A 443 -21.31 18.86 -20.88
CA PHE A 443 -22.62 18.44 -20.36
C PHE A 443 -23.30 19.61 -19.62
N ASP A 444 -24.62 19.47 -19.41
CA ASP A 444 -25.36 20.38 -18.55
C ASP A 444 -24.85 20.36 -17.11
N PRO A 445 -25.03 21.45 -16.31
CA PRO A 445 -24.42 21.60 -14.97
C PRO A 445 -24.67 20.43 -14.02
N GLU A 446 -25.87 19.83 -13.99
CA GLU A 446 -26.18 18.69 -13.11
C GLU A 446 -25.43 17.42 -13.54
N VAL A 447 -25.35 17.16 -14.86
CA VAL A 447 -24.60 16.03 -15.42
C VAL A 447 -23.10 16.25 -15.33
N SER A 448 -22.66 17.50 -15.53
CA SER A 448 -21.26 17.92 -15.45
C SER A 448 -20.63 17.56 -14.10
N GLN A 449 -21.31 17.85 -13.00
CA GLN A 449 -20.82 17.50 -11.66
C GLN A 449 -20.73 15.98 -11.47
N THR A 450 -21.77 15.25 -11.89
CA THR A 450 -21.77 13.78 -11.83
C THR A 450 -20.64 13.17 -12.65
N VAL A 451 -20.35 13.72 -13.84
CA VAL A 451 -19.25 13.25 -14.69
C VAL A 451 -17.89 13.55 -14.07
N ALA A 452 -17.71 14.74 -13.50
CA ALA A 452 -16.46 15.11 -12.82
C ALA A 452 -16.16 14.23 -11.60
N ASP A 453 -17.20 13.78 -10.91
CA ASP A 453 -17.09 12.93 -9.71
C ASP A 453 -16.82 11.44 -10.03
N ILE A 454 -16.83 11.02 -11.31
CA ILE A 454 -16.53 9.61 -11.66
C ILE A 454 -15.05 9.32 -11.38
N PRO A 455 -14.74 8.35 -10.51
CA PRO A 455 -13.37 8.00 -10.21
C PRO A 455 -12.59 7.53 -11.45
N PRO A 456 -11.39 8.09 -11.71
CA PRO A 456 -10.54 7.71 -12.87
C PRO A 456 -10.30 6.20 -12.97
N ALA A 457 -10.19 5.51 -11.82
CA ALA A 457 -10.02 4.07 -11.75
C ALA A 457 -11.16 3.30 -12.40
N LEU A 458 -12.40 3.75 -12.24
CA LEU A 458 -13.56 3.07 -12.83
C LEU A 458 -13.62 3.27 -14.33
N VAL A 459 -13.35 4.48 -14.81
CA VAL A 459 -13.27 4.76 -16.26
C VAL A 459 -12.18 3.90 -16.90
N GLY A 460 -11.00 3.90 -16.32
CA GLY A 460 -9.88 3.09 -16.82
C GLY A 460 -10.19 1.60 -16.81
N PHE A 461 -10.83 1.08 -15.76
CA PHE A 461 -11.22 -0.33 -15.67
C PHE A 461 -12.28 -0.71 -16.69
N LEU A 462 -13.28 0.15 -16.89
CA LEU A 462 -14.31 -0.06 -17.91
C LEU A 462 -13.70 -0.09 -19.32
N VAL A 463 -12.82 0.88 -19.64
CA VAL A 463 -12.13 0.92 -20.93
C VAL A 463 -11.23 -0.31 -21.10
N CYS A 464 -10.47 -0.71 -20.08
CA CYS A 464 -9.67 -1.94 -20.10
C CYS A 464 -10.54 -3.16 -20.42
N PHE A 465 -11.67 -3.30 -19.78
CA PHE A 465 -12.63 -4.40 -19.99
C PHE A 465 -13.23 -4.37 -21.41
N VAL A 466 -13.70 -3.24 -21.88
CA VAL A 466 -14.27 -3.08 -23.23
C VAL A 466 -13.22 -3.36 -24.30
N VAL A 467 -12.00 -2.81 -24.15
CA VAL A 467 -10.89 -3.07 -25.08
C VAL A 467 -10.55 -4.55 -25.11
N PHE A 468 -10.53 -5.22 -23.95
CA PHE A 468 -10.31 -6.67 -23.90
C PHE A 468 -11.36 -7.43 -24.67
N LEU A 469 -12.65 -7.14 -24.45
CA LEU A 469 -13.77 -7.83 -25.14
C LEU A 469 -13.75 -7.61 -26.65
N VAL A 470 -13.47 -6.40 -27.10
CA VAL A 470 -13.40 -6.04 -28.55
C VAL A 470 -12.14 -6.62 -29.19
N ALA A 471 -10.99 -6.48 -28.54
CA ALA A 471 -9.73 -6.97 -29.09
C ALA A 471 -9.65 -8.52 -29.11
N TRP A 472 -10.32 -9.20 -28.21
CA TRP A 472 -10.26 -10.66 -28.15
C TRP A 472 -10.66 -11.35 -29.48
N PRO A 473 -11.85 -11.13 -30.07
CA PRO A 473 -12.20 -11.75 -31.35
C PRO A 473 -11.30 -11.28 -32.51
N LEU A 474 -10.87 -10.03 -32.49
CA LEU A 474 -10.03 -9.43 -33.54
C LEU A 474 -8.60 -10.01 -33.55
N THR A 475 -8.08 -10.40 -32.41
CA THR A 475 -6.70 -10.88 -32.26
C THR A 475 -6.56 -12.40 -32.22
N GLN A 476 -7.64 -13.16 -32.38
CA GLN A 476 -7.63 -14.63 -32.30
C GLN A 476 -6.69 -15.27 -33.33
N ASN A 477 -6.57 -14.68 -34.51
CA ASN A 477 -5.76 -15.20 -35.62
C ASN A 477 -4.31 -14.67 -35.63
N TRP A 478 -3.95 -13.79 -34.70
CA TRP A 478 -2.58 -13.29 -34.59
C TRP A 478 -1.70 -14.40 -34.02
N ARG A 479 -0.96 -15.08 -34.90
CA ARG A 479 -0.03 -16.12 -34.47
C ARG A 479 1.12 -15.51 -33.72
N GLN A 480 1.30 -15.93 -32.48
CA GLN A 480 2.54 -15.70 -31.76
C GLN A 480 3.66 -16.47 -32.43
N SER A 481 4.52 -15.79 -33.14
CA SER A 481 5.68 -16.39 -33.81
C SER A 481 6.74 -16.91 -32.83
N ARG A 482 6.65 -16.69 -31.54
CA ARG A 482 7.49 -17.28 -30.47
C ARG A 482 6.83 -17.11 -29.11
N LEU A 483 5.98 -18.05 -28.71
CA LEU A 483 5.69 -18.24 -27.31
C LEU A 483 6.95 -18.74 -26.61
N VAL A 484 7.30 -18.06 -25.53
CA VAL A 484 8.39 -18.43 -24.63
C VAL A 484 8.21 -19.90 -24.24
N THR A 485 9.15 -20.74 -24.63
CA THR A 485 9.27 -22.09 -24.07
C THR A 485 9.40 -21.95 -22.55
N PRO A 486 8.68 -22.74 -21.76
CA PRO A 486 8.88 -22.74 -20.30
C PRO A 486 10.38 -22.94 -20.03
N ARG A 487 10.95 -22.10 -19.15
CA ARG A 487 12.32 -22.33 -18.69
C ARG A 487 12.38 -23.75 -18.14
N PRO A 488 13.32 -24.61 -18.55
CA PRO A 488 13.51 -25.87 -17.86
C PRO A 488 13.84 -25.55 -16.40
N ARG A 489 13.26 -26.32 -15.50
CA ARG A 489 13.41 -26.25 -14.04
C ARG A 489 14.86 -26.39 -13.61
#